data_fc3f9095e8983ad341d57adc6df2c115
#
_entry.id   fc3f9095e8983ad341d57adc6df2c115
#
_cell.length_a   1.000
_cell.length_b   1.000
_cell.length_c   1.000
_cell.angle_alpha   90.00
_cell.angle_beta   90.00
_cell.angle_gamma   90.00
#
_symmetry.space_group_name_H-M   'P 1'
#
loop_
_entity.id
_entity.type
_entity.pdbx_description
1 polymer ?
#
loop_
_entity_poly.entity_id
_entity_poly.type
_entity_poly.pdbx_seq_one_letter_code
_entity_poly.pdbx_strand_id
1 'polypeptide(L)'
;MQKFLVISPHDHEECTRVIKLTLAIGYLTHFYWGCKSGDHTGYAMIDAESEKEALLSIPPVIRNKGKAIGIVQFDPKDVEKW
;
A
#
# COMPACT_ATOMS: atom_id res chain seq x y z
N MET A 1 5.65 -10.09 12.81
CA MET A 1 5.21 -8.94 12.01
C MET A 1 3.77 -9.13 11.58
N GLN A 2 3.07 -8.03 11.42
CA GLN A 2 1.71 -8.03 10.91
C GLN A 2 1.71 -7.65 9.43
N LYS A 3 0.76 -8.18 8.68
CA LYS A 3 0.58 -7.80 7.27
C LYS A 3 -0.36 -6.61 7.19
N PHE A 4 0.03 -5.62 6.39
CA PHE A 4 -0.78 -4.42 6.14
C PHE A 4 -1.09 -4.27 4.66
N LEU A 5 -2.32 -3.89 4.37
CA LEU A 5 -2.66 -3.36 3.04
C LEU A 5 -2.37 -1.86 3.08
N VAL A 6 -1.44 -1.43 2.24
CA VAL A 6 -1.09 -0.02 2.11
C VAL A 6 -1.80 0.55 0.88
N ILE A 7 -2.47 1.67 1.08
CA ILE A 7 -3.25 2.36 0.04
C ILE A 7 -2.65 3.75 -0.12
N SER A 8 -2.15 4.03 -1.33
CA SER A 8 -1.42 5.26 -1.63
C SER A 8 -2.10 6.05 -2.75
N PRO A 9 -3.10 6.88 -2.44
CA PRO A 9 -3.75 7.70 -3.44
C PRO A 9 -2.88 8.89 -3.84
N HIS A 10 -3.06 9.34 -5.09
CA HIS A 10 -2.38 10.52 -5.61
C HIS A 10 -3.23 11.13 -6.72
N ASP A 11 -2.96 12.39 -7.08
CA ASP A 11 -3.65 13.06 -8.17
C ASP A 11 -3.14 12.56 -9.52
N HIS A 12 -3.96 12.70 -10.55
CA HIS A 12 -3.62 12.27 -11.90
C HIS A 12 -2.29 12.88 -12.38
N GLU A 13 -2.07 14.16 -12.12
CA GLU A 13 -0.84 14.86 -12.52
C GLU A 13 0.40 14.37 -11.78
N GLU A 14 0.23 13.75 -10.62
CA GLU A 14 1.33 13.26 -9.80
C GLU A 14 1.77 11.84 -10.15
N CYS A 15 1.02 11.15 -10.99
CA CYS A 15 1.17 9.71 -11.20
C CYS A 15 2.62 9.29 -11.52
N THR A 16 3.21 9.87 -12.56
CA THR A 16 4.58 9.55 -12.98
C THR A 16 5.59 9.86 -11.88
N ARG A 17 5.44 11.02 -11.23
CA ARG A 17 6.33 11.43 -10.15
C ARG A 17 6.28 10.48 -8.97
N VAL A 18 5.08 10.10 -8.55
CA VAL A 18 4.89 9.19 -7.41
C VAL A 18 5.49 7.82 -7.70
N ILE A 19 5.28 7.28 -8.90
CA ILE A 19 5.85 6.00 -9.27
C ILE A 19 7.39 6.05 -9.25
N LYS A 20 7.97 7.12 -9.77
CA LYS A 20 9.44 7.32 -9.74
C LYS A 20 9.97 7.45 -8.32
N LEU A 21 9.25 8.16 -7.44
CA LEU A 21 9.65 8.31 -6.05
C LEU A 21 9.55 6.98 -5.29
N THR A 22 8.54 6.17 -5.60
CA THR A 22 8.39 4.84 -5.01
C THR A 22 9.54 3.94 -5.41
N LEU A 23 9.98 4.03 -6.67
CA LEU A 23 11.20 3.34 -7.12
C LEU A 23 12.41 3.80 -6.32
N ALA A 24 12.57 5.12 -6.16
CA ALA A 24 13.73 5.69 -5.48
C ALA A 24 13.87 5.24 -4.03
N ILE A 25 12.77 5.04 -3.32
CA ILE A 25 12.79 4.57 -1.94
C ILE A 25 12.79 3.04 -1.82
N GLY A 26 12.84 2.32 -2.94
CA GLY A 26 13.02 0.87 -2.96
C GLY A 26 11.75 0.02 -2.84
N TYR A 27 10.57 0.62 -3.00
CA TYR A 27 9.30 -0.11 -2.79
C TYR A 27 8.49 -0.36 -4.07
N LEU A 28 8.98 0.03 -5.24
CA LEU A 28 8.18 -0.08 -6.47
C LEU A 28 7.65 -1.49 -6.73
N THR A 29 8.46 -2.51 -6.48
CA THR A 29 8.08 -3.90 -6.75
C THR A 29 7.04 -4.44 -5.78
N HIS A 30 6.75 -3.73 -4.70
CA HIS A 30 5.72 -4.11 -3.74
C HIS A 30 4.34 -3.56 -4.11
N PHE A 31 4.30 -2.58 -5.02
CA PHE A 31 3.06 -1.89 -5.36
C PHE A 31 2.44 -2.37 -6.67
N TYR A 32 1.12 -2.40 -6.68
CA TYR A 32 0.29 -2.50 -7.86
C TYR A 32 -0.43 -1.17 -8.04
N TRP A 33 -0.63 -0.75 -9.26
CA TRP A 33 -1.13 0.59 -9.57
C TRP A 33 -2.39 0.52 -10.41
N GLY A 34 -3.44 1.27 -10.01
CA GLY A 34 -4.70 1.35 -10.73
C GLY A 34 -4.75 2.45 -11.78
N CYS A 35 -3.64 3.17 -11.99
CA CYS A 35 -3.64 4.39 -12.83
C CYS A 35 -4.17 4.15 -14.26
N LYS A 36 -3.81 3.02 -14.86
CA LYS A 36 -4.27 2.70 -16.23
C LYS A 36 -5.76 2.39 -16.31
N SER A 37 -6.38 2.09 -15.18
CA SER A 37 -7.82 1.82 -15.08
C SER A 37 -8.59 3.02 -14.54
N GLY A 38 -7.93 4.17 -14.40
CA GLY A 38 -8.57 5.39 -13.90
C GLY A 38 -8.55 5.55 -12.38
N ASP A 39 -7.99 4.58 -11.66
CA ASP A 39 -7.85 4.65 -10.21
C ASP A 39 -6.42 5.06 -9.86
N HIS A 40 -6.20 6.33 -9.56
CA HIS A 40 -4.87 6.88 -9.26
C HIS A 40 -4.44 6.52 -7.85
N THR A 41 -4.28 5.23 -7.60
CA THR A 41 -3.94 4.69 -6.30
C THR A 41 -2.94 3.55 -6.46
N GLY A 42 -1.94 3.54 -5.58
CA GLY A 42 -1.04 2.40 -5.44
C GLY A 42 -1.49 1.51 -4.29
N TYR A 43 -1.39 0.21 -4.46
CA TYR A 43 -1.77 -0.80 -3.46
C TYR A 43 -0.60 -1.74 -3.22
N ALA A 44 -0.30 -2.00 -1.96
CA ALA A 44 0.77 -2.94 -1.61
C ALA A 44 0.40 -3.72 -0.35
N MET A 45 0.93 -4.94 -0.24
CA MET A 45 0.90 -5.68 1.02
C MET A 45 2.29 -5.61 1.62
N ILE A 46 2.38 -5.07 2.83
CA ILE A 46 3.65 -4.83 3.51
C ILE A 46 3.63 -5.49 4.89
N ASP A 47 4.66 -6.26 5.19
CA ASP A 47 4.87 -6.79 6.53
C ASP A 47 5.59 -5.73 7.36
N ALA A 48 5.02 -5.38 8.52
CA ALA A 48 5.56 -4.32 9.37
C ALA A 48 5.13 -4.53 10.82
N GLU A 49 5.80 -3.85 11.73
CA GLU A 49 5.47 -3.91 13.16
C GLU A 49 4.30 -3.00 13.52
N SER A 50 4.02 -1.98 12.70
CA SER A 50 2.97 -1.00 12.97
C SER A 50 2.48 -0.37 11.67
N GLU A 51 1.31 0.30 11.75
CA GLU A 51 0.79 1.09 10.63
C GLU A 51 1.79 2.17 10.20
N LYS A 52 2.41 2.84 11.16
CA LYS A 52 3.38 3.89 10.87
C LYS A 52 4.56 3.35 10.08
N GLU A 53 5.07 2.17 10.45
CA GLU A 53 6.16 1.54 9.74
C GLU A 53 5.72 1.13 8.33
N ALA A 54 4.52 0.58 8.18
CA ALA A 54 3.99 0.18 6.88
C ALA A 54 3.88 1.38 5.92
N LEU A 55 3.51 2.56 6.45
CA LEU A 55 3.38 3.79 5.67
C LEU A 55 4.72 4.32 5.13
N LEU A 56 5.84 3.84 5.66
CA LEU A 56 7.16 4.23 5.13
C LEU A 56 7.38 3.72 3.70
N SER A 57 6.55 2.80 3.22
CA SER A 57 6.58 2.34 1.83
C SER A 57 6.04 3.38 0.85
N ILE A 58 5.35 4.41 1.35
CA ILE A 58 4.83 5.52 0.54
C ILE A 58 5.83 6.67 0.54
N PRO A 59 6.09 7.31 -0.62
CA PRO A 59 6.96 8.49 -0.66
C PRO A 59 6.53 9.59 0.30
N PRO A 60 7.46 10.27 0.98
CA PRO A 60 7.13 11.26 2.01
C PRO A 60 6.16 12.35 1.56
N VAL A 61 6.24 12.78 0.30
CA VAL A 61 5.43 13.91 -0.21
C VAL A 61 3.93 13.61 -0.23
N ILE A 62 3.55 12.33 -0.28
CA ILE A 62 2.13 11.93 -0.30
C ILE A 62 1.78 10.97 0.84
N ARG A 63 2.71 10.72 1.74
CA ARG A 63 2.52 9.74 2.84
C ARG A 63 1.34 10.09 3.72
N ASN A 64 1.07 11.37 3.93
CA ASN A 64 -0.06 11.82 4.74
C ASN A 64 -1.43 11.52 4.12
N LYS A 65 -1.49 11.22 2.83
CA LYS A 65 -2.72 10.82 2.14
C LYS A 65 -2.96 9.31 2.21
N GLY A 66 -1.93 8.55 2.61
CA GLY A 66 -1.96 7.11 2.61
C GLY A 66 -2.66 6.51 3.82
N LYS A 67 -2.99 5.23 3.68
CA LYS A 67 -3.55 4.42 4.76
C LYS A 67 -2.83 3.09 4.82
N ALA A 68 -2.72 2.54 6.01
CA ALA A 68 -2.27 1.18 6.22
C ALA A 68 -3.31 0.46 7.07
N ILE A 69 -3.83 -0.64 6.57
CA ILE A 69 -4.88 -1.42 7.22
C ILE A 69 -4.31 -2.79 7.55
N GLY A 70 -4.35 -3.15 8.84
CA GLY A 70 -3.96 -4.51 9.25
C GLY A 70 -4.93 -5.51 8.66
N ILE A 71 -4.40 -6.52 7.97
CA ILE A 71 -5.21 -7.53 7.29
C ILE A 71 -4.79 -8.92 7.71
N VAL A 72 -5.75 -9.84 7.69
CA VAL A 72 -5.51 -11.25 7.99
C VAL A 72 -6.32 -12.10 7.01
N GLN A 73 -5.90 -13.34 6.87
CA GLN A 73 -6.68 -14.34 6.15
C GLN A 73 -7.28 -15.30 7.17
N PHE A 74 -8.45 -15.84 6.87
CA PHE A 74 -9.08 -16.84 7.72
C PHE A 74 -8.94 -18.23 7.12
N ASP A 75 -8.62 -19.19 7.97
CA ASP A 75 -8.59 -20.58 7.57
C ASP A 75 -10.04 -21.07 7.44
N PRO A 76 -10.40 -21.74 6.31
CA PRO A 76 -11.75 -22.30 6.15
C PRO A 76 -12.17 -23.21 7.32
N LYS A 77 -11.24 -23.93 7.90
CA LYS A 77 -11.54 -24.79 9.06
C LYS A 77 -11.98 -24.00 10.27
N ASP A 78 -11.42 -22.82 10.48
CA ASP A 78 -11.81 -21.95 11.58
C ASP A 78 -13.18 -21.33 11.33
N VAL A 79 -13.43 -20.92 10.09
CA VAL A 79 -14.71 -20.31 9.69
C VAL A 79 -15.87 -21.31 9.84
N GLU A 80 -15.63 -22.58 9.55
CA GLU A 80 -16.64 -23.63 9.71
C GLU A 80 -17.15 -23.77 11.14
N LYS A 81 -16.37 -23.31 12.12
CA LYS A 81 -16.73 -23.38 13.54
C LYS A 81 -17.54 -22.18 14.03
N TRP A 82 -17.75 -21.20 13.18
CA TRP A 82 -18.47 -19.95 13.55
C TRP A 82 -19.98 -20.18 13.65
#